data_f7feb9a60528f3ca9ebf1af391a9cb2f
#
_entry.id   f7feb9a60528f3ca9ebf1af391a9cb2f
#
_cell.length_a   1.000
_cell.length_b   1.000
_cell.length_c   1.000
_cell.angle_alpha   90.00
_cell.angle_beta   90.00
_cell.angle_gamma   90.00
#
_symmetry.space_group_name_H-M   'P 1'
#
loop_
_entity.id
_entity.type
_entity.pdbx_description
1 polymer ?
#
loop_
_entity_poly.entity_id
_entity_poly.type
_entity_poly.pdbx_seq_one_letter_code
_entity_poly.pdbx_strand_id
1 'polypeptide(L)'
;EKKLRFALEANLIVAIYNPISKTRKEPFRRFKKCVLDIKGEDALIGIVDSTYEPAKESIVKVKDLTEDLVNMSCTLIVGNDLTYIQDSKLITPRGYVIRSPIHELSRNHYEKFLNGEISHGPNRECEYYPCHWDGQYCDFCYCPFYPCGDSSTGGEWIKGKNVWNCKDCHWLHQKDAVDGAGRQRIVL
;
A
#
# COMPACT_ATOMS: atom_id res chain seq x y z
N GLU A 1 -12.70 -6.88 -23.80
CA GLU A 1 -12.90 -7.85 -22.72
C GLU A 1 -11.67 -8.74 -22.54
N LYS A 2 -11.17 -9.41 -23.61
CA LYS A 2 -9.99 -10.30 -23.53
C LYS A 2 -8.74 -9.62 -22.95
N LYS A 3 -8.41 -8.40 -23.41
CA LYS A 3 -7.27 -7.62 -22.89
C LYS A 3 -7.42 -7.30 -21.39
N LEU A 4 -8.63 -6.92 -20.96
CA LEU A 4 -8.92 -6.64 -19.55
C LEU A 4 -8.68 -7.90 -18.70
N ARG A 5 -9.22 -9.03 -19.11
CA ARG A 5 -9.05 -10.32 -18.42
C ARG A 5 -7.58 -10.65 -18.23
N PHE A 6 -6.78 -10.61 -19.28
CA PHE A 6 -5.34 -10.90 -19.19
C PHE A 6 -4.59 -9.91 -18.29
N ALA A 7 -4.95 -8.63 -18.32
CA ALA A 7 -4.32 -7.64 -17.44
C ALA A 7 -4.63 -7.92 -15.96
N LEU A 8 -5.87 -8.29 -15.64
CA LEU A 8 -6.28 -8.63 -14.26
C LEU A 8 -5.65 -9.96 -13.80
N GLU A 9 -5.61 -10.98 -14.65
CA GLU A 9 -4.95 -12.27 -14.37
C GLU A 9 -3.43 -12.09 -14.18
N ALA A 10 -2.81 -11.19 -14.94
CA ALA A 10 -1.41 -10.82 -14.77
C ALA A 10 -1.15 -9.90 -13.55
N ASN A 11 -2.17 -9.65 -12.74
CA ASN A 11 -2.09 -8.81 -11.53
C ASN A 11 -1.63 -7.36 -11.80
N LEU A 12 -1.94 -6.82 -12.97
CA LEU A 12 -1.63 -5.43 -13.31
C LEU A 12 -2.66 -4.47 -12.72
N ILE A 13 -2.24 -3.24 -12.47
CA ILE A 13 -3.16 -2.13 -12.21
C ILE A 13 -3.79 -1.74 -13.53
N VAL A 14 -5.12 -1.56 -13.54
CA VAL A 14 -5.86 -1.24 -14.75
C VAL A 14 -6.62 0.07 -14.58
N ALA A 15 -6.39 1.03 -15.48
CA ALA A 15 -7.17 2.25 -15.55
C ALA A 15 -8.19 2.16 -16.70
N ILE A 16 -9.45 2.46 -16.40
CA ILE A 16 -10.57 2.46 -17.35
C ILE A 16 -11.08 3.89 -17.46
N TYR A 17 -11.01 4.44 -18.66
CA TYR A 17 -11.53 5.76 -18.98
C TYR A 17 -12.93 5.65 -19.58
N ASN A 18 -13.77 6.64 -19.34
CA ASN A 18 -15.14 6.72 -19.87
C ASN A 18 -15.92 5.42 -19.62
N PRO A 19 -16.03 4.95 -18.38
CA PRO A 19 -16.52 3.61 -18.06
C PRO A 19 -17.97 3.40 -18.47
N ILE A 20 -18.77 4.47 -18.49
CA ILE A 20 -20.22 4.44 -18.77
C ILE A 20 -20.65 5.70 -19.53
N SER A 21 -21.73 5.61 -20.29
CA SER A 21 -22.43 6.76 -20.84
C SER A 21 -23.94 6.59 -20.69
N LYS A 22 -24.71 7.65 -20.94
CA LYS A 22 -26.18 7.62 -20.84
C LYS A 22 -26.80 6.48 -21.63
N THR A 23 -26.24 6.18 -22.81
CA THR A 23 -26.78 5.18 -23.76
C THR A 23 -25.98 3.86 -23.76
N ARG A 24 -24.78 3.81 -23.15
CA ARG A 24 -23.87 2.68 -23.24
C ARG A 24 -23.46 2.21 -21.85
N LYS A 25 -24.26 1.34 -21.26
CA LYS A 25 -24.05 0.79 -19.91
C LYS A 25 -23.42 -0.61 -19.92
N GLU A 26 -23.58 -1.35 -20.98
CA GLU A 26 -23.13 -2.73 -21.10
C GLU A 26 -21.61 -2.91 -20.92
N PRO A 27 -20.72 -2.03 -21.43
CA PRO A 27 -19.29 -2.14 -21.17
C PRO A 27 -18.92 -2.07 -19.67
N PHE A 28 -19.61 -1.21 -18.91
CA PHE A 28 -19.43 -1.09 -17.47
C PHE A 28 -19.85 -2.40 -16.75
N ARG A 29 -20.99 -2.97 -17.10
CA ARG A 29 -21.47 -4.23 -16.51
C ARG A 29 -20.52 -5.38 -16.76
N ARG A 30 -20.00 -5.50 -17.98
CA ARG A 30 -18.97 -6.49 -18.35
C ARG A 30 -17.66 -6.25 -17.61
N PHE A 31 -17.25 -5.00 -17.47
CA PHE A 31 -16.08 -4.63 -16.68
C PHE A 31 -16.26 -5.09 -15.23
N LYS A 32 -17.34 -4.67 -14.55
CA LYS A 32 -17.62 -5.07 -13.16
C LYS A 32 -17.62 -6.58 -13.01
N LYS A 33 -18.33 -7.30 -13.88
CA LYS A 33 -18.36 -8.76 -13.86
C LYS A 33 -16.96 -9.36 -14.02
N CYS A 34 -16.17 -8.87 -14.97
CA CYS A 34 -14.82 -9.38 -15.19
C CYS A 34 -13.90 -9.18 -13.96
N VAL A 35 -14.01 -8.04 -13.26
CA VAL A 35 -13.24 -7.80 -12.03
C VAL A 35 -13.71 -8.71 -10.91
N LEU A 36 -15.03 -8.89 -10.71
CA LEU A 36 -15.60 -9.82 -9.74
C LEU A 36 -15.11 -11.25 -9.96
N ASP A 37 -15.15 -11.72 -11.21
CA ASP A 37 -14.76 -13.10 -11.57
C ASP A 37 -13.28 -13.38 -11.30
N ILE A 38 -12.39 -12.39 -11.43
CA ILE A 38 -10.93 -12.60 -11.37
C ILE A 38 -10.36 -12.16 -10.02
N LYS A 39 -10.81 -11.02 -9.47
CA LYS A 39 -10.25 -10.41 -8.25
C LYS A 39 -11.11 -10.62 -7.01
N GLY A 40 -12.34 -11.11 -7.17
CA GLY A 40 -13.29 -11.31 -6.07
C GLY A 40 -14.01 -10.03 -5.65
N GLU A 41 -14.93 -10.18 -4.71
CA GLU A 41 -15.87 -9.13 -4.28
C GLU A 41 -15.22 -7.94 -3.58
N ASP A 42 -14.10 -8.17 -2.92
CA ASP A 42 -13.39 -7.18 -2.09
C ASP A 42 -12.31 -6.41 -2.85
N ALA A 43 -12.17 -6.64 -4.18
CA ALA A 43 -11.22 -5.89 -5.01
C ALA A 43 -11.49 -4.37 -4.92
N LEU A 44 -10.43 -3.61 -4.70
CA LEU A 44 -10.52 -2.16 -4.52
C LEU A 44 -10.55 -1.43 -5.86
N ILE A 45 -11.49 -0.51 -5.98
CA ILE A 45 -11.68 0.34 -7.16
C ILE A 45 -11.58 1.80 -6.72
N GLY A 46 -10.59 2.51 -7.24
CA GLY A 46 -10.53 3.97 -7.16
C GLY A 46 -11.41 4.59 -8.26
N ILE A 47 -12.18 5.59 -7.89
CA ILE A 47 -13.02 6.38 -8.81
C ILE A 47 -12.52 7.81 -8.76
N VAL A 48 -12.14 8.37 -9.90
CA VAL A 48 -11.77 9.78 -10.05
C VAL A 48 -12.76 10.43 -10.99
N ASP A 49 -13.57 11.35 -10.48
CA ASP A 49 -14.56 12.11 -11.26
C ASP A 49 -14.01 13.50 -11.60
N SER A 50 -13.67 13.70 -12.88
CA SER A 50 -13.12 14.95 -13.41
C SER A 50 -14.15 16.02 -13.72
N THR A 51 -15.44 15.79 -13.41
CA THR A 51 -16.47 16.84 -13.52
C THR A 51 -16.35 17.89 -12.41
N TYR A 52 -15.60 17.59 -11.35
CA TYR A 52 -15.33 18.49 -10.23
C TYR A 52 -13.93 19.08 -10.32
N GLU A 53 -13.74 20.28 -9.76
CA GLU A 53 -12.42 20.91 -9.63
C GLU A 53 -12.20 21.40 -8.19
N PRO A 54 -11.27 20.78 -7.43
CA PRO A 54 -10.48 19.61 -7.81
C PRO A 54 -11.33 18.34 -8.05
N ALA A 55 -10.79 17.39 -8.81
CA ALA A 55 -11.47 16.14 -9.11
C ALA A 55 -11.92 15.42 -7.83
N LYS A 56 -13.14 14.89 -7.83
CA LYS A 56 -13.66 14.12 -6.69
C LYS A 56 -13.12 12.70 -6.73
N GLU A 57 -12.51 12.26 -5.64
CA GLU A 57 -11.95 10.92 -5.48
C GLU A 57 -12.82 10.10 -4.51
N SER A 58 -12.99 8.82 -4.80
CA SER A 58 -13.59 7.85 -3.89
C SER A 58 -13.02 6.46 -4.12
N ILE A 59 -13.12 5.60 -3.10
CA ILE A 59 -12.65 4.22 -3.17
C ILE A 59 -13.81 3.33 -2.73
N VAL A 60 -14.10 2.30 -3.51
CA VAL A 60 -15.15 1.32 -3.22
C VAL A 60 -14.64 -0.09 -3.45
N LYS A 61 -15.28 -1.07 -2.85
CA LYS A 61 -15.11 -2.48 -3.24
C LYS A 61 -15.91 -2.74 -4.51
N VAL A 62 -15.44 -3.64 -5.37
CA VAL A 62 -16.10 -3.91 -6.65
C VAL A 62 -17.56 -4.38 -6.46
N LYS A 63 -17.89 -5.09 -5.38
CA LYS A 63 -19.26 -5.47 -5.06
C LYS A 63 -20.20 -4.27 -4.90
N ASP A 64 -19.69 -3.19 -4.31
CA ASP A 64 -20.42 -1.95 -4.02
C ASP A 64 -20.41 -0.94 -5.17
N LEU A 65 -19.64 -1.23 -6.25
CA LEU A 65 -19.56 -0.38 -7.43
C LEU A 65 -20.86 -0.45 -8.23
N THR A 66 -21.57 0.67 -8.33
CA THR A 66 -22.87 0.78 -9.02
C THR A 66 -22.81 1.80 -10.17
N GLU A 67 -23.82 1.78 -11.07
CA GLU A 67 -23.87 2.67 -12.23
C GLU A 67 -24.05 4.15 -11.84
N ASP A 68 -24.66 4.42 -10.69
CA ASP A 68 -24.92 5.77 -10.17
C ASP A 68 -23.67 6.42 -9.54
N LEU A 69 -22.64 5.62 -9.19
CA LEU A 69 -21.37 6.12 -8.69
C LEU A 69 -20.44 6.62 -9.80
N VAL A 70 -20.77 6.38 -11.06
CA VAL A 70 -19.87 6.65 -12.19
C VAL A 70 -20.58 7.37 -13.32
N ASN A 71 -19.82 8.18 -14.03
CA ASN A 71 -20.27 8.88 -15.23
C ASN A 71 -19.22 8.79 -16.34
N MET A 72 -19.46 9.44 -17.47
CA MET A 72 -18.56 9.41 -18.62
C MET A 72 -17.20 10.08 -18.35
N SER A 73 -17.13 10.99 -17.38
CA SER A 73 -15.92 11.73 -17.04
C SER A 73 -15.11 11.04 -15.91
N CYS A 74 -15.58 9.89 -15.44
CA CYS A 74 -14.86 9.12 -14.44
C CYS A 74 -13.70 8.33 -15.06
N THR A 75 -12.64 8.19 -14.27
CA THR A 75 -11.61 7.17 -14.46
C THR A 75 -11.72 6.17 -13.33
N LEU A 76 -11.81 4.87 -13.66
CA LEU A 76 -11.79 3.79 -12.68
C LEU A 76 -10.39 3.18 -12.63
N ILE A 77 -9.86 3.00 -11.43
CA ILE A 77 -8.55 2.37 -11.20
C ILE A 77 -8.77 1.08 -10.43
N VAL A 78 -8.51 -0.05 -11.05
CA VAL A 78 -8.53 -1.38 -10.41
C VAL A 78 -7.16 -1.64 -9.81
N GLY A 79 -7.12 -1.84 -8.51
CA GLY A 79 -5.89 -2.22 -7.82
C GLY A 79 -5.45 -3.65 -8.15
N ASN A 80 -4.24 -3.99 -7.75
CA ASN A 80 -3.74 -5.36 -7.77
C ASN A 80 -3.82 -5.99 -6.37
N ASP A 81 -3.31 -7.21 -6.19
CA ASP A 81 -3.40 -7.96 -4.93
C ASP A 81 -2.60 -7.32 -3.78
N LEU A 82 -1.69 -6.39 -4.10
CA LEU A 82 -0.92 -5.62 -3.12
C LEU A 82 -1.57 -4.27 -2.79
N THR A 83 -2.66 -3.91 -3.46
CA THR A 83 -3.32 -2.63 -3.28
C THR A 83 -4.09 -2.59 -1.96
N TYR A 84 -3.89 -1.53 -1.20
CA TYR A 84 -4.55 -1.28 0.08
C TYR A 84 -4.97 0.19 0.22
N ILE A 85 -5.76 0.48 1.26
CA ILE A 85 -6.18 1.85 1.58
C ILE A 85 -5.35 2.35 2.76
N GLN A 86 -4.75 3.53 2.60
CA GLN A 86 -4.10 4.26 3.68
C GLN A 86 -4.43 5.75 3.56
N ASP A 87 -4.79 6.39 4.66
CA ASP A 87 -5.15 7.81 4.72
C ASP A 87 -6.16 8.24 3.63
N SER A 88 -7.18 7.40 3.42
CA SER A 88 -8.20 7.57 2.37
C SER A 88 -7.63 7.59 0.95
N LYS A 89 -6.43 7.08 0.73
CA LYS A 89 -5.78 6.93 -0.58
C LYS A 89 -5.66 5.47 -0.96
N LEU A 90 -5.80 5.20 -2.26
CA LEU A 90 -5.55 3.88 -2.85
C LEU A 90 -4.06 3.76 -3.14
N ILE A 91 -3.36 2.91 -2.39
CA ILE A 91 -1.92 2.71 -2.49
C ILE A 91 -1.64 1.36 -3.13
N THR A 92 -0.81 1.36 -4.16
CA THR A 92 -0.25 0.14 -4.72
C THR A 92 1.27 0.19 -4.65
N PRO A 93 1.91 -0.68 -3.87
CA PRO A 93 3.36 -0.78 -3.81
C PRO A 93 3.94 -1.13 -5.18
N ARG A 94 5.02 -0.50 -5.55
CA ARG A 94 5.66 -0.76 -6.86
C ARG A 94 6.51 -2.03 -6.89
N GLY A 95 6.71 -2.72 -5.77
CA GLY A 95 7.53 -3.92 -5.72
C GLY A 95 8.98 -3.69 -6.17
N TYR A 96 9.49 -2.47 -5.99
CA TYR A 96 10.91 -2.25 -6.21
C TYR A 96 11.69 -3.13 -5.25
N VAL A 97 12.44 -4.05 -5.77
CA VAL A 97 13.54 -4.65 -5.03
C VAL A 97 14.49 -3.49 -4.77
N ILE A 98 14.45 -2.94 -3.56
CA ILE A 98 15.46 -2.01 -3.11
C ILE A 98 16.75 -2.82 -3.08
N ARG A 99 17.56 -2.72 -4.14
CA ARG A 99 18.88 -3.36 -4.25
C ARG A 99 19.94 -2.67 -3.39
N SER A 100 19.53 -1.87 -2.41
CA SER A 100 20.41 -1.47 -1.34
C SER A 100 20.63 -2.68 -0.46
N PRO A 101 21.86 -3.06 -0.13
CA PRO A 101 22.08 -4.18 0.77
C PRO A 101 21.41 -3.84 2.11
N ILE A 102 20.30 -4.49 2.39
CA ILE A 102 19.63 -4.38 3.68
C ILE A 102 20.64 -4.76 4.75
N HIS A 103 20.78 -3.92 5.75
CA HIS A 103 21.71 -4.19 6.83
C HIS A 103 21.41 -5.55 7.47
N GLU A 104 22.43 -6.33 7.78
CA GLU A 104 22.27 -7.70 8.27
C GLU A 104 21.35 -7.80 9.50
N LEU A 105 21.48 -6.88 10.46
CA LEU A 105 20.61 -6.83 11.63
C LEU A 105 19.13 -6.61 11.26
N SER A 106 18.88 -5.79 10.24
CA SER A 106 17.52 -5.53 9.76
C SER A 106 16.93 -6.76 9.08
N ARG A 107 17.75 -7.48 8.30
CA ARG A 107 17.34 -8.74 7.66
C ARG A 107 16.98 -9.79 8.70
N ASN A 108 17.89 -10.05 9.64
CA ASN A 108 17.70 -11.04 10.71
C ASN A 108 16.46 -10.72 11.56
N HIS A 109 16.23 -9.45 11.86
CA HIS A 109 15.05 -9.03 12.62
C HIS A 109 13.76 -9.24 11.81
N TYR A 110 13.77 -8.92 10.51
CA TYR A 110 12.63 -9.12 9.64
C TYR A 110 12.30 -10.60 9.43
N GLU A 111 13.31 -11.47 9.32
CA GLU A 111 13.11 -12.93 9.28
C GLU A 111 12.43 -13.45 10.54
N LYS A 112 12.85 -12.98 11.73
CA LYS A 112 12.18 -13.31 12.99
C LYS A 112 10.73 -12.83 13.03
N PHE A 113 10.46 -11.64 12.50
CA PHE A 113 9.09 -11.14 12.38
C PHE A 113 8.24 -12.05 11.49
N LEU A 114 8.74 -12.44 10.32
CA LEU A 114 8.03 -13.34 9.40
C LEU A 114 7.77 -14.72 10.00
N ASN A 115 8.66 -15.21 10.85
CA ASN A 115 8.54 -16.48 11.56
C ASN A 115 7.63 -16.41 12.80
N GLY A 116 7.09 -15.21 13.13
CA GLY A 116 6.24 -15.03 14.31
C GLY A 116 7.01 -15.07 15.65
N GLU A 117 8.34 -14.88 15.61
CA GLU A 117 9.20 -14.86 16.80
C GLU A 117 9.21 -13.51 17.52
N ILE A 118 8.65 -12.47 16.89
CA ILE A 118 8.56 -11.12 17.44
C ILE A 118 7.13 -10.83 17.84
N SER A 119 6.95 -10.41 19.09
CA SER A 119 5.63 -10.01 19.60
C SER A 119 5.13 -8.75 18.91
N HIS A 120 3.88 -8.76 18.50
CA HIS A 120 3.22 -7.59 17.91
C HIS A 120 2.93 -6.54 18.98
N GLY A 121 3.36 -5.30 18.75
CA GLY A 121 3.09 -4.15 19.60
C GLY A 121 4.24 -3.75 20.53
N PRO A 122 3.92 -3.12 21.67
CA PRO A 122 4.91 -2.63 22.63
C PRO A 122 5.70 -3.76 23.32
N ASN A 123 7.02 -3.66 23.31
CA ASN A 123 7.89 -4.56 24.09
C ASN A 123 8.34 -3.89 25.41
N ARG A 124 7.54 -4.04 26.45
CA ARG A 124 7.79 -3.41 27.76
C ARG A 124 8.91 -4.09 28.56
N GLU A 125 9.38 -5.26 28.13
CA GLU A 125 10.50 -5.99 28.74
C GLU A 125 11.87 -5.54 28.19
N CYS A 126 11.87 -4.74 27.11
CA CYS A 126 13.09 -4.21 26.53
C CYS A 126 13.70 -3.13 27.42
N GLU A 127 15.01 -3.23 27.71
CA GLU A 127 15.75 -2.25 28.52
C GLU A 127 15.75 -0.81 27.96
N TYR A 128 15.50 -0.68 26.63
CA TYR A 128 15.44 0.61 25.93
C TYR A 128 14.01 1.14 25.78
N TYR A 129 13.00 0.41 26.30
CA TYR A 129 11.61 0.85 26.18
C TYR A 129 11.26 1.87 27.27
N PRO A 130 10.53 2.97 26.94
CA PRO A 130 10.20 3.44 25.60
C PRO A 130 11.36 4.23 24.97
N CYS A 131 11.83 3.82 23.78
CA CYS A 131 12.88 4.57 23.08
C CYS A 131 12.36 5.79 22.32
N HIS A 132 11.05 5.85 22.03
CA HIS A 132 10.39 7.00 21.40
C HIS A 132 9.22 7.50 22.26
N TRP A 133 8.16 6.69 22.48
CA TRP A 133 7.01 7.03 23.34
C TRP A 133 6.39 5.77 23.96
N ASP A 134 5.67 5.90 25.06
CA ASP A 134 4.94 4.76 25.63
C ASP A 134 3.81 4.32 24.71
N GLY A 135 3.70 3.01 24.47
CA GLY A 135 2.76 2.43 23.52
C GLY A 135 3.27 2.32 22.08
N GLN A 136 4.52 2.70 21.79
CA GLN A 136 5.15 2.46 20.49
C GLN A 136 5.17 0.97 20.13
N TYR A 137 5.05 0.68 18.83
CA TYR A 137 5.21 -0.67 18.29
C TYR A 137 6.69 -1.01 18.09
N CYS A 138 7.11 -2.17 18.59
CA CYS A 138 8.49 -2.63 18.57
C CYS A 138 8.77 -3.72 17.53
N ASP A 139 7.79 -4.03 16.69
CA ASP A 139 7.87 -5.09 15.67
C ASP A 139 9.06 -4.92 14.72
N PHE A 140 9.44 -3.70 14.42
CA PHE A 140 10.55 -3.35 13.54
C PHE A 140 11.61 -2.49 14.21
N CYS A 141 12.13 -2.95 15.37
CA CYS A 141 13.27 -2.30 16.05
C CYS A 141 14.45 -2.06 15.11
N TYR A 142 14.71 -3.00 14.19
CA TYR A 142 15.66 -2.83 13.10
C TYR A 142 14.87 -2.66 11.82
N CYS A 143 14.81 -1.40 11.34
CA CYS A 143 14.03 -1.03 10.16
C CYS A 143 14.41 -1.89 8.94
N PRO A 144 13.46 -2.63 8.34
CA PRO A 144 13.73 -3.48 7.18
C PRO A 144 14.04 -2.69 5.91
N PHE A 145 13.89 -1.36 5.96
CA PHE A 145 14.20 -0.46 4.84
C PHE A 145 15.51 0.29 5.04
N TYR A 146 16.28 -0.01 6.09
CA TYR A 146 17.50 0.74 6.41
C TYR A 146 18.65 0.44 5.44
N PRO A 147 19.32 1.46 4.89
CA PRO A 147 19.02 2.89 4.94
C PRO A 147 17.98 3.27 3.87
N CYS A 148 16.82 3.82 4.28
CA CYS A 148 15.76 4.15 3.32
C CYS A 148 16.06 5.39 2.47
N GLY A 149 16.86 6.32 2.98
CA GLY A 149 17.18 7.58 2.29
C GLY A 149 16.00 8.55 2.16
N ASP A 150 14.88 8.27 2.82
CA ASP A 150 13.66 9.07 2.74
C ASP A 150 13.56 10.06 3.92
N SER A 151 13.92 11.30 3.66
CA SER A 151 13.90 12.38 4.67
C SER A 151 12.48 12.74 5.15
N SER A 152 11.42 12.34 4.44
CA SER A 152 10.03 12.56 4.90
C SER A 152 9.71 11.76 6.15
N THR A 153 10.47 10.71 6.44
CA THR A 153 10.35 9.89 7.66
C THR A 153 11.00 10.52 8.89
N GLY A 154 11.65 11.68 8.75
CA GLY A 154 12.44 12.31 9.81
C GLY A 154 13.92 11.88 9.82
N GLY A 155 14.33 11.00 8.90
CA GLY A 155 15.73 10.57 8.77
C GLY A 155 16.59 11.57 8.00
N GLU A 156 17.91 11.48 8.18
CA GLU A 156 18.89 12.31 7.48
C GLU A 156 20.24 11.60 7.29
N TRP A 157 20.99 11.96 6.24
CA TRP A 157 22.36 11.51 6.08
C TRP A 157 23.30 12.28 7.00
N ILE A 158 24.08 11.57 7.83
CA ILE A 158 25.11 12.20 8.64
C ILE A 158 26.23 12.67 7.73
N LYS A 159 26.43 13.99 7.70
CA LYS A 159 27.44 14.63 6.87
C LYS A 159 28.84 14.02 7.07
N GLY A 160 29.45 13.53 6.01
CA GLY A 160 30.78 12.96 6.01
C GLY A 160 30.92 11.52 6.53
N LYS A 161 29.81 10.83 6.91
CA LYS A 161 29.89 9.46 7.46
C LYS A 161 29.18 8.39 6.60
N ASN A 162 28.48 8.76 5.54
CA ASN A 162 27.67 7.81 4.74
C ASN A 162 26.78 6.88 5.61
N VAL A 163 26.24 7.42 6.68
CA VAL A 163 25.34 6.74 7.62
C VAL A 163 24.01 7.46 7.64
N TRP A 164 22.93 6.73 7.53
CA TRP A 164 21.59 7.24 7.66
C TRP A 164 21.19 7.29 9.12
N ASN A 165 20.83 8.47 9.63
CA ASN A 165 20.36 8.69 10.99
C ASN A 165 18.83 8.55 11.00
N CYS A 166 18.31 7.59 11.74
CA CYS A 166 16.87 7.35 11.90
C CYS A 166 16.33 7.77 13.28
N LYS A 167 17.13 8.50 14.09
CA LYS A 167 16.74 8.84 15.48
C LYS A 167 15.37 9.50 15.57
N ASP A 168 15.04 10.35 14.61
CA ASP A 168 13.79 11.09 14.58
C ASP A 168 12.73 10.45 13.67
N CYS A 169 12.99 9.23 13.17
CA CYS A 169 12.04 8.46 12.39
C CYS A 169 11.09 7.69 13.32
N HIS A 170 9.84 8.12 13.37
CA HIS A 170 8.79 7.52 14.20
C HIS A 170 7.85 6.61 13.41
N TRP A 171 7.98 6.58 12.09
CA TRP A 171 7.02 5.94 11.20
C TRP A 171 6.80 4.47 11.48
N LEU A 172 7.86 3.65 11.57
CA LEU A 172 7.75 2.19 11.80
C LEU A 172 7.35 1.79 13.23
N HIS A 173 7.20 2.76 14.13
CA HIS A 173 6.70 2.54 15.48
C HIS A 173 5.22 2.86 15.63
N GLN A 174 4.56 3.29 14.54
CA GLN A 174 3.13 3.52 14.48
C GLN A 174 2.40 2.24 14.04
N LYS A 175 1.25 1.96 14.67
CA LYS A 175 0.46 0.76 14.38
C LYS A 175 0.17 0.56 12.89
N ASP A 176 -0.31 1.60 12.23
CA ASP A 176 -0.73 1.52 10.82
C ASP A 176 0.45 1.24 9.88
N ALA A 177 1.62 1.77 10.20
CA ALA A 177 2.84 1.51 9.44
C ALA A 177 3.34 0.06 9.64
N VAL A 178 3.26 -0.46 10.85
CA VAL A 178 3.60 -1.86 11.16
C VAL A 178 2.65 -2.81 10.43
N ASP A 179 1.36 -2.58 10.52
CA ASP A 179 0.34 -3.38 9.83
C ASP A 179 0.54 -3.32 8.29
N GLY A 180 0.91 -2.16 7.77
CA GLY A 180 1.22 -1.96 6.34
C GLY A 180 2.49 -2.68 5.91
N ALA A 181 3.57 -2.54 6.68
CA ALA A 181 4.87 -3.18 6.39
C ALA A 181 4.80 -4.72 6.49
N GLY A 182 4.03 -5.26 7.43
CA GLY A 182 3.81 -6.69 7.57
C GLY A 182 3.05 -7.32 6.39
N ARG A 183 2.26 -6.55 5.65
CA ARG A 183 1.57 -7.00 4.43
C ARG A 183 2.44 -6.96 3.18
N GLN A 184 3.46 -6.12 3.18
CA GLN A 184 4.45 -6.06 2.11
C GLN A 184 5.48 -7.16 2.35
N ARG A 185 5.42 -8.24 1.58
CA ARG A 185 6.56 -9.17 1.51
C ARG A 185 7.74 -8.42 0.91
N ILE A 186 8.60 -7.90 1.79
CA ILE A 186 9.88 -7.36 1.38
C ILE A 186 10.67 -8.54 0.83
N VAL A 187 10.92 -8.55 -0.47
CA VAL A 187 11.81 -9.54 -1.08
C VAL A 187 13.23 -9.16 -0.67
N LEU A 188 13.74 -9.89 0.29
CA LEU A 188 15.10 -9.75 0.82
C LEU A 188 16.15 -10.22 -0.20
#